data_3945083e47d03259b4d9218fe527a7ec
#
_entry.id   3945083e47d03259b4d9218fe527a7ec
#
_cell.length_a   1.000
_cell.length_b   1.000
_cell.length_c   1.000
_cell.angle_alpha   90.00
_cell.angle_beta   90.00
_cell.angle_gamma   90.00
#
_symmetry.space_group_name_H-M   'P 1'
#
loop_
_entity.id
_entity.type
_entity.pdbx_description
1 polymer ?
#
loop_
_entity_poly.entity_id
_entity_poly.type
_entity_poly.pdbx_seq_one_letter_code
_entity_poly.pdbx_strand_id
1 'polypeptide(L)'
;MKEKIYKLLLLISKSELVSKGSSALLFKIGGMLTIYLFHFVLARKIGAEANGIFSTFYTILSIFTVVAILGMDTFLLKKIAEFNSREQWAELKEIYKKALSLILIISISIILVLQLLFTFGFFESYQQKNLIPYIVFSLLPFSILHINAESFRAVKNIKLFSFFKNFSIFGIATIALFLVNDATVRMGVRSFVISVIILAILSFLLWKKHLKNKDSILHEKFDNNNIIKESFPMFLSGSLFLLLSWVDILMLGYFNPQTDVGVYT
;
A
#
# COMPACT_ATOMS: atom_id res chain seq x y z
N MET A 1 27.99 22.19 32.45
CA MET A 1 27.84 21.63 31.09
C MET A 1 26.86 20.43 31.06
N LYS A 2 27.02 19.42 31.91
CA LYS A 2 26.13 18.22 31.98
C LYS A 2 24.65 18.55 32.25
N GLU A 3 24.37 19.49 33.12
CA GLU A 3 22.97 19.89 33.47
C GLU A 3 22.24 20.60 32.32
N LYS A 4 22.95 21.44 31.53
CA LYS A 4 22.41 22.05 30.32
C LYS A 4 22.08 21.01 29.25
N ILE A 5 22.97 20.02 29.07
CA ILE A 5 22.76 18.90 28.12
C ILE A 5 21.56 18.05 28.57
N TYR A 6 21.43 17.76 29.86
CA TYR A 6 20.30 16.99 30.40
C TYR A 6 18.97 17.74 30.24
N LYS A 7 18.92 19.05 30.53
CA LYS A 7 17.74 19.89 30.25
C LYS A 7 17.40 19.96 28.77
N LEU A 8 18.40 20.06 27.89
CA LEU A 8 18.20 20.05 26.43
C LEU A 8 17.65 18.70 25.95
N LEU A 9 18.18 17.59 26.45
CA LEU A 9 17.67 16.24 26.16
C LEU A 9 16.25 16.03 26.66
N LEU A 10 15.91 16.57 27.84
CA LEU A 10 14.53 16.52 28.37
C LEU A 10 13.56 17.39 27.56
N LEU A 11 13.97 18.54 27.06
CA LEU A 11 13.18 19.41 26.19
C LEU A 11 12.98 18.76 24.81
N ILE A 12 14.01 18.13 24.28
CA ILE A 12 13.96 17.39 23.02
C ILE A 12 13.06 16.16 23.16
N SER A 13 13.17 15.39 24.25
CA SER A 13 12.35 14.19 24.48
C SER A 13 10.86 14.51 24.71
N LYS A 14 10.53 15.70 25.22
CA LYS A 14 9.15 16.21 25.39
C LYS A 14 8.59 16.88 24.12
N SER A 15 9.41 17.12 23.10
CA SER A 15 8.92 17.71 21.87
C SER A 15 8.01 16.72 21.11
N GLU A 16 6.87 17.19 20.68
CA GLU A 16 5.87 16.41 19.91
C GLU A 16 6.50 15.81 18.65
N LEU A 17 7.48 16.50 18.06
CA LEU A 17 8.26 16.07 16.89
C LEU A 17 9.09 14.81 17.19
N VAL A 18 9.76 14.78 18.35
CA VAL A 18 10.60 13.61 18.72
C VAL A 18 9.73 12.41 19.08
N SER A 19 8.64 12.61 19.80
CA SER A 19 7.70 11.53 20.16
C SER A 19 7.01 10.94 18.91
N LYS A 20 6.57 11.78 17.98
CA LYS A 20 5.96 11.33 16.71
C LYS A 20 7.00 10.73 15.76
N GLY A 21 8.21 11.29 15.72
CA GLY A 21 9.32 10.80 14.91
C GLY A 21 9.85 9.45 15.40
N SER A 22 10.03 9.27 16.71
CA SER A 22 10.48 8.01 17.30
C SER A 22 9.46 6.89 17.11
N SER A 23 8.16 7.16 17.27
CA SER A 23 7.13 6.15 16.99
C SER A 23 7.09 5.78 15.51
N ALA A 24 7.23 6.73 14.59
CA ALA A 24 7.31 6.44 13.15
C ALA A 24 8.53 5.56 12.81
N LEU A 25 9.69 5.83 13.43
CA LEU A 25 10.90 5.04 13.28
C LEU A 25 10.72 3.60 13.78
N LEU A 26 10.13 3.43 14.97
CA LEU A 26 9.84 2.11 15.54
C LEU A 26 8.90 1.30 14.62
N PHE A 27 7.84 1.90 14.10
CA PHE A 27 6.96 1.24 13.14
C PHE A 27 7.66 0.91 11.83
N LYS A 28 8.58 1.76 11.36
CA LYS A 28 9.36 1.49 10.15
C LYS A 28 10.31 0.31 10.34
N ILE A 29 11.05 0.28 11.45
CA ILE A 29 11.93 -0.85 11.81
C ILE A 29 11.09 -2.13 12.01
N GLY A 30 9.98 -2.04 12.74
CA GLY A 30 9.05 -3.16 12.92
C GLY A 30 8.50 -3.66 11.58
N GLY A 31 8.19 -2.75 10.64
CA GLY A 31 7.77 -3.10 9.29
C GLY A 31 8.85 -3.87 8.52
N MET A 32 10.10 -3.42 8.55
CA MET A 32 11.21 -4.14 7.93
C MET A 32 11.39 -5.55 8.54
N LEU A 33 11.26 -5.66 9.85
CA LEU A 33 11.33 -6.96 10.53
C LEU A 33 10.18 -7.89 10.12
N THR A 34 8.95 -7.39 9.98
CA THR A 34 7.81 -8.21 9.55
C THR A 34 7.94 -8.64 8.09
N ILE A 35 8.48 -7.80 7.20
CA ILE A 35 8.80 -8.19 5.81
C ILE A 35 9.83 -9.32 5.81
N TYR A 36 10.93 -9.13 6.53
CA TYR A 36 11.98 -10.16 6.64
C TYR A 36 11.44 -11.48 7.19
N LEU A 37 10.68 -11.41 8.30
CA LEU A 37 10.07 -12.60 8.91
C LEU A 37 9.11 -13.31 7.95
N PHE A 38 8.33 -12.57 7.18
CA PHE A 38 7.43 -13.16 6.18
C PHE A 38 8.21 -13.96 5.12
N HIS A 39 9.22 -13.36 4.51
CA HIS A 39 10.05 -14.02 3.50
C HIS A 39 10.82 -15.21 4.10
N PHE A 40 11.38 -15.05 5.30
CA PHE A 40 12.09 -16.12 6.02
C PHE A 40 11.18 -17.32 6.30
N VAL A 41 9.98 -17.06 6.86
CA VAL A 41 9.01 -18.14 7.17
C VAL A 41 8.52 -18.80 5.89
N LEU A 42 8.24 -18.03 4.84
CA LEU A 42 7.78 -18.56 3.56
C LEU A 42 8.85 -19.45 2.90
N ALA A 43 10.09 -18.96 2.83
CA ALA A 43 11.20 -19.72 2.26
C ALA A 43 11.52 -20.99 3.10
N ARG A 44 11.47 -20.93 4.42
CA ARG A 44 11.72 -22.07 5.29
C ARG A 44 10.61 -23.11 5.25
N LYS A 45 9.35 -22.71 5.11
CA LYS A 45 8.19 -23.60 5.14
C LYS A 45 7.94 -24.30 3.81
N ILE A 46 8.19 -23.61 2.68
CA ILE A 46 7.80 -24.06 1.34
C ILE A 46 8.98 -24.08 0.38
N GLY A 47 9.97 -23.20 0.55
CA GLY A 47 11.17 -23.13 -0.28
C GLY A 47 11.32 -21.82 -1.04
N ALA A 48 12.45 -21.67 -1.74
CA ALA A 48 12.81 -20.47 -2.49
C ALA A 48 11.83 -20.17 -3.65
N GLU A 49 11.28 -21.21 -4.28
CA GLU A 49 10.30 -21.06 -5.36
C GLU A 49 9.05 -20.27 -4.89
N ALA A 50 8.51 -20.60 -3.72
CA ALA A 50 7.36 -19.89 -3.16
C ALA A 50 7.67 -18.42 -2.87
N ASN A 51 8.88 -18.12 -2.43
CA ASN A 51 9.36 -16.76 -2.23
C ASN A 51 9.45 -16.00 -3.55
N GLY A 52 10.00 -16.60 -4.60
CA GLY A 52 10.07 -16.00 -5.94
C GLY A 52 8.69 -15.73 -6.54
N ILE A 53 7.77 -16.68 -6.44
CA ILE A 53 6.37 -16.54 -6.88
C ILE A 53 5.70 -15.35 -6.15
N PHE A 54 5.92 -15.25 -4.84
CA PHE A 54 5.38 -14.14 -4.05
C PHE A 54 5.99 -12.79 -4.48
N SER A 55 7.30 -12.71 -4.67
CA SER A 55 7.99 -11.48 -5.08
C SER A 55 7.54 -11.01 -6.46
N THR A 56 7.41 -11.94 -7.42
CA THR A 56 6.85 -11.64 -8.75
C THR A 56 5.41 -11.13 -8.65
N PHE A 57 4.56 -11.80 -7.88
CA PHE A 57 3.18 -11.37 -7.63
C PHE A 57 3.12 -9.95 -7.03
N TYR A 58 3.90 -9.71 -5.97
CA TYR A 58 3.92 -8.43 -5.27
C TYR A 58 4.39 -7.29 -6.17
N THR A 59 5.41 -7.53 -7.00
CA THR A 59 5.92 -6.56 -7.96
C THR A 59 4.87 -6.20 -9.00
N ILE A 60 4.23 -7.19 -9.63
CA ILE A 60 3.19 -6.95 -10.64
C ILE A 60 1.98 -6.24 -10.02
N LEU A 61 1.52 -6.69 -8.84
CA LEU A 61 0.44 -6.03 -8.11
C LEU A 61 0.78 -4.57 -7.80
N SER A 62 2.02 -4.30 -7.36
CA SER A 62 2.46 -2.95 -7.03
C SER A 62 2.46 -2.03 -8.24
N ILE A 63 2.89 -2.52 -9.42
CA ILE A 63 2.84 -1.74 -10.68
C ILE A 63 1.40 -1.38 -11.04
N PHE A 64 0.50 -2.38 -11.05
CA PHE A 64 -0.92 -2.10 -11.33
C PHE A 64 -1.56 -1.17 -10.28
N THR A 65 -1.15 -1.27 -9.02
CA THR A 65 -1.62 -0.38 -7.95
C THR A 65 -1.18 1.06 -8.18
N VAL A 66 0.06 1.29 -8.58
CA VAL A 66 0.57 2.63 -8.91
C VAL A 66 -0.21 3.24 -10.08
N VAL A 67 -0.52 2.44 -11.11
CA VAL A 67 -1.37 2.87 -12.23
C VAL A 67 -2.80 3.14 -11.78
N ALA A 68 -3.37 2.27 -10.93
CA ALA A 68 -4.74 2.43 -10.42
C ALA A 68 -4.92 3.67 -9.54
N ILE A 69 -3.91 4.02 -8.75
CA ILE A 69 -3.91 5.19 -7.87
C ILE A 69 -3.65 6.49 -8.65
N LEU A 70 -2.90 6.43 -9.76
CA LEU A 70 -2.59 7.56 -10.65
C LEU A 70 -2.10 8.82 -9.90
N GLY A 71 -1.24 8.64 -8.86
CA GLY A 71 -0.68 9.74 -8.07
C GLY A 71 -1.66 10.40 -7.07
N MET A 72 -2.89 9.86 -6.94
CA MET A 72 -3.90 10.39 -6.03
C MET A 72 -3.51 10.24 -4.55
N ASP A 73 -2.59 9.34 -4.22
CA ASP A 73 -2.02 9.20 -2.88
C ASP A 73 -1.31 10.48 -2.42
N THR A 74 -0.41 10.98 -3.25
CA THR A 74 0.35 12.21 -3.00
C THR A 74 -0.54 13.46 -3.11
N PHE A 75 -1.45 13.47 -4.08
CA PHE A 75 -2.45 14.53 -4.24
C PHE A 75 -3.34 14.64 -3.01
N LEU A 76 -3.93 13.53 -2.53
CA LEU A 76 -4.77 13.51 -1.33
C LEU A 76 -3.98 13.87 -0.08
N LEU A 77 -2.74 13.41 0.07
CA LEU A 77 -1.89 13.80 1.18
C LEU A 77 -1.80 15.33 1.31
N LYS A 78 -1.60 16.03 0.19
CA LYS A 78 -1.53 17.50 0.15
C LYS A 78 -2.87 18.15 0.44
N LYS A 79 -3.92 17.78 -0.29
CA LYS A 79 -5.25 18.42 -0.19
C LYS A 79 -5.93 18.15 1.14
N ILE A 80 -5.88 16.90 1.63
CA ILE A 80 -6.44 16.56 2.95
C ILE A 80 -5.71 17.30 4.07
N ALA A 81 -4.37 17.44 4.00
CA ALA A 81 -3.63 18.20 4.99
C ALA A 81 -4.00 19.69 4.98
N GLU A 82 -4.21 20.27 3.80
CA GLU A 82 -4.67 21.65 3.63
C GLU A 82 -6.06 21.84 4.24
N PHE A 83 -7.06 21.05 3.85
CA PHE A 83 -8.43 21.16 4.36
C PHE A 83 -8.54 20.83 5.84
N ASN A 84 -7.76 19.84 6.33
CA ASN A 84 -7.70 19.52 7.75
C ASN A 84 -7.14 20.70 8.59
N SER A 85 -6.17 21.45 8.06
CA SER A 85 -5.60 22.60 8.76
C SER A 85 -6.54 23.81 8.83
N ARG A 86 -7.47 23.90 7.86
CA ARG A 86 -8.49 24.95 7.76
C ARG A 86 -9.85 24.54 8.34
N GLU A 87 -9.96 23.33 8.90
CA GLU A 87 -11.19 22.73 9.40
C GLU A 87 -12.33 22.63 8.35
N GLN A 88 -11.96 22.59 7.07
CA GLN A 88 -12.87 22.46 5.92
C GLN A 88 -13.23 20.97 5.70
N TRP A 89 -14.07 20.45 6.57
CA TRP A 89 -14.39 19.01 6.60
C TRP A 89 -15.25 18.54 5.43
N ALA A 90 -16.12 19.40 4.89
CA ALA A 90 -16.95 19.07 3.75
C ALA A 90 -16.11 18.89 2.49
N GLU A 91 -15.17 19.80 2.24
CA GLU A 91 -14.20 19.74 1.14
C GLU A 91 -13.31 18.51 1.25
N LEU A 92 -12.83 18.20 2.47
CA LEU A 92 -12.03 17.02 2.74
C LEU A 92 -12.81 15.74 2.42
N LYS A 93 -14.07 15.63 2.85
CA LYS A 93 -14.93 14.48 2.55
C LYS A 93 -15.19 14.36 1.05
N GLU A 94 -15.48 15.49 0.37
CA GLU A 94 -15.79 15.52 -1.05
C GLU A 94 -14.57 15.11 -1.91
N ILE A 95 -13.37 15.67 -1.65
CA ILE A 95 -12.17 15.33 -2.40
C ILE A 95 -11.76 13.88 -2.22
N TYR A 96 -11.85 13.35 -0.98
CA TYR A 96 -11.61 11.94 -0.70
C TYR A 96 -12.58 11.04 -1.44
N LYS A 97 -13.89 11.34 -1.42
CA LYS A 97 -14.93 10.58 -2.12
C LYS A 97 -14.70 10.57 -3.63
N LYS A 98 -14.36 11.71 -4.22
CA LYS A 98 -14.06 11.86 -5.66
C LYS A 98 -12.82 11.03 -6.05
N ALA A 99 -11.73 11.18 -5.32
CA ALA A 99 -10.51 10.40 -5.58
C ALA A 99 -10.75 8.89 -5.42
N LEU A 100 -11.48 8.48 -4.38
CA LEU A 100 -11.86 7.08 -4.19
C LEU A 100 -12.70 6.55 -5.37
N SER A 101 -13.67 7.33 -5.86
CA SER A 101 -14.49 6.98 -7.03
C SER A 101 -13.64 6.81 -8.29
N LEU A 102 -12.67 7.71 -8.54
CA LEU A 102 -11.74 7.59 -9.67
C LEU A 102 -10.88 6.33 -9.56
N ILE A 103 -10.32 6.05 -8.38
CA ILE A 103 -9.52 4.84 -8.14
C ILE A 103 -10.36 3.58 -8.36
N LEU A 104 -11.62 3.58 -7.92
CA LEU A 104 -12.54 2.46 -8.16
C LEU A 104 -12.74 2.25 -9.66
N ILE A 105 -13.01 3.31 -10.42
CA ILE A 105 -13.22 3.23 -11.87
C ILE A 105 -11.96 2.71 -12.57
N ILE A 106 -10.79 3.27 -12.26
CA ILE A 106 -9.52 2.86 -12.89
C ILE A 106 -9.18 1.41 -12.51
N SER A 107 -9.30 1.05 -11.22
CA SER A 107 -9.03 -0.33 -10.76
C SER A 107 -9.94 -1.34 -11.44
N ILE A 108 -11.25 -1.06 -11.53
CA ILE A 108 -12.23 -1.92 -12.20
C ILE A 108 -11.89 -2.04 -13.69
N SER A 109 -11.52 -0.95 -14.35
CA SER A 109 -11.11 -0.97 -15.76
C SER A 109 -9.87 -1.87 -15.97
N ILE A 110 -8.85 -1.76 -15.11
CA ILE A 110 -7.67 -2.62 -15.15
C ILE A 110 -8.07 -4.08 -14.92
N ILE A 111 -8.91 -4.37 -13.94
CA ILE A 111 -9.41 -5.72 -13.62
C ILE A 111 -10.13 -6.32 -14.83
N LEU A 112 -11.01 -5.56 -15.48
CA LEU A 112 -11.74 -6.02 -16.67
C LEU A 112 -10.80 -6.33 -17.83
N VAL A 113 -9.83 -5.45 -18.09
CA VAL A 113 -8.81 -5.68 -19.14
C VAL A 113 -7.99 -6.93 -18.83
N LEU A 114 -7.50 -7.09 -17.60
CA LEU A 114 -6.74 -8.28 -17.19
C LEU A 114 -7.57 -9.56 -17.33
N GLN A 115 -8.84 -9.52 -16.94
CA GLN A 115 -9.74 -10.65 -17.04
C GLN A 115 -10.04 -11.02 -18.49
N LEU A 116 -10.24 -10.03 -19.38
CA LEU A 116 -10.42 -10.25 -20.80
C LEU A 116 -9.16 -10.89 -21.43
N LEU A 117 -7.99 -10.31 -21.17
CA LEU A 117 -6.73 -10.86 -21.67
C LEU A 117 -6.49 -12.30 -21.17
N PHE A 118 -6.83 -12.59 -19.92
CA PHE A 118 -6.75 -13.93 -19.36
C PHE A 118 -7.70 -14.91 -20.08
N THR A 119 -8.95 -14.50 -20.33
CA THR A 119 -9.96 -15.33 -20.99
C THR A 119 -9.60 -15.60 -22.46
N PHE A 120 -9.00 -14.62 -23.16
CA PHE A 120 -8.55 -14.78 -24.54
C PHE A 120 -7.20 -15.52 -24.70
N GLY A 121 -6.62 -16.05 -23.61
CA GLY A 121 -5.42 -16.87 -23.64
C GLY A 121 -4.11 -16.11 -23.85
N PHE A 122 -4.10 -14.76 -23.75
CA PHE A 122 -2.87 -13.97 -23.90
C PHE A 122 -1.76 -14.37 -22.93
N PHE A 123 -2.14 -14.95 -21.79
CA PHE A 123 -1.20 -15.38 -20.77
C PHE A 123 -0.86 -16.88 -20.82
N GLU A 124 -1.27 -17.62 -21.86
CA GLU A 124 -1.02 -19.07 -21.92
C GLU A 124 0.46 -19.41 -21.89
N SER A 125 1.29 -18.63 -22.57
CA SER A 125 2.75 -18.81 -22.57
C SER A 125 3.45 -18.28 -21.33
N TYR A 126 2.73 -17.56 -20.45
CA TYR A 126 3.31 -16.98 -19.25
C TYR A 126 3.30 -18.00 -18.10
N GLN A 127 4.49 -18.34 -17.59
CA GLN A 127 4.66 -19.35 -16.54
C GLN A 127 3.81 -19.08 -15.30
N GLN A 128 3.60 -17.79 -14.97
CA GLN A 128 2.90 -17.36 -13.76
C GLN A 128 1.46 -16.90 -14.01
N LYS A 129 0.80 -17.37 -15.09
CA LYS A 129 -0.61 -17.02 -15.42
C LYS A 129 -1.58 -17.24 -14.26
N ASN A 130 -1.28 -18.20 -13.40
CA ASN A 130 -2.09 -18.52 -12.21
C ASN A 130 -2.05 -17.44 -11.12
N LEU A 131 -1.19 -16.41 -11.25
CA LEU A 131 -1.17 -15.26 -10.33
C LEU A 131 -2.21 -14.20 -10.69
N ILE A 132 -2.68 -14.16 -11.93
CA ILE A 132 -3.62 -13.13 -12.42
C ILE A 132 -4.90 -13.05 -11.59
N PRO A 133 -5.58 -14.16 -11.23
CA PRO A 133 -6.74 -14.09 -10.35
C PRO A 133 -6.45 -13.43 -9.01
N TYR A 134 -5.28 -13.71 -8.39
CA TYR A 134 -4.90 -13.11 -7.13
C TYR A 134 -4.63 -11.61 -7.26
N ILE A 135 -4.05 -11.16 -8.39
CA ILE A 135 -3.86 -9.73 -8.70
C ILE A 135 -5.21 -9.05 -8.83
N VAL A 136 -6.15 -9.63 -9.58
CA VAL A 136 -7.51 -9.13 -9.77
C VAL A 136 -8.22 -8.93 -8.43
N PHE A 137 -8.16 -9.92 -7.52
CA PHE A 137 -8.80 -9.83 -6.20
C PHE A 137 -8.12 -8.86 -5.24
N SER A 138 -6.82 -8.64 -5.37
CA SER A 138 -6.05 -7.81 -4.43
C SER A 138 -5.88 -6.36 -4.87
N LEU A 139 -5.98 -6.05 -6.18
CA LEU A 139 -5.72 -4.71 -6.72
C LEU A 139 -6.56 -3.63 -6.06
N LEU A 140 -7.87 -3.83 -6.01
CA LEU A 140 -8.79 -2.85 -5.44
C LEU A 140 -8.59 -2.68 -3.92
N PRO A 141 -8.59 -3.75 -3.09
CA PRO A 141 -8.30 -3.62 -1.67
C PRO A 141 -6.94 -3.00 -1.37
N PHE A 142 -5.91 -3.32 -2.14
CA PHE A 142 -4.58 -2.79 -1.94
C PHE A 142 -4.50 -1.29 -2.27
N SER A 143 -5.18 -0.85 -3.35
CA SER A 143 -5.31 0.58 -3.70
C SER A 143 -6.04 1.37 -2.61
N ILE A 144 -7.15 0.84 -2.08
CA ILE A 144 -7.90 1.47 -0.97
C ILE A 144 -7.03 1.59 0.28
N LEU A 145 -6.30 0.54 0.63
CA LEU A 145 -5.41 0.54 1.79
C LEU A 145 -4.32 1.62 1.67
N HIS A 146 -3.72 1.76 0.49
CA HIS A 146 -2.72 2.80 0.22
C HIS A 146 -3.28 4.21 0.40
N ILE A 147 -4.43 4.51 -0.18
CA ILE A 147 -5.08 5.82 -0.07
C ILE A 147 -5.47 6.14 1.37
N ASN A 148 -6.03 5.17 2.09
CA ASN A 148 -6.39 5.36 3.49
C ASN A 148 -5.16 5.60 4.39
N ALA A 149 -4.06 4.88 4.14
CA ALA A 149 -2.82 5.10 4.86
C ALA A 149 -2.31 6.54 4.67
N GLU A 150 -2.23 7.03 3.42
CA GLU A 150 -1.80 8.41 3.15
C GLU A 150 -2.80 9.45 3.68
N SER A 151 -4.10 9.15 3.69
CA SER A 151 -5.10 10.01 4.32
C SER A 151 -4.90 10.14 5.84
N PHE A 152 -4.55 9.07 6.55
CA PHE A 152 -4.16 9.14 7.96
C PHE A 152 -2.88 9.96 8.17
N ARG A 153 -1.92 9.87 7.26
CA ARG A 153 -0.72 10.71 7.29
C ARG A 153 -1.06 12.19 7.13
N ALA A 154 -1.97 12.52 6.22
CA ALA A 154 -2.42 13.88 5.96
C ALA A 154 -3.04 14.54 7.19
N VAL A 155 -3.80 13.80 7.99
CA VAL A 155 -4.38 14.30 9.26
C VAL A 155 -3.42 14.15 10.46
N LYS A 156 -2.12 13.95 10.19
CA LYS A 156 -1.04 13.79 11.21
C LYS A 156 -1.21 12.60 12.15
N ASN A 157 -2.03 11.60 11.78
CA ASN A 157 -2.13 10.35 12.52
C ASN A 157 -1.03 9.37 12.08
N ILE A 158 0.20 9.67 12.48
CA ILE A 158 1.40 8.93 12.09
C ILE A 158 1.36 7.46 12.55
N LYS A 159 0.70 7.18 13.68
CA LYS A 159 0.57 5.80 14.21
C LYS A 159 -0.23 4.92 13.25
N LEU A 160 -1.43 5.36 12.83
CA LEU A 160 -2.26 4.60 11.89
C LEU A 160 -1.62 4.52 10.49
N PHE A 161 -1.03 5.63 10.01
CA PHE A 161 -0.24 5.60 8.78
C PHE A 161 0.84 4.53 8.81
N SER A 162 1.71 4.56 9.81
CA SER A 162 2.84 3.64 9.92
C SER A 162 2.38 2.19 10.14
N PHE A 163 1.30 1.98 10.89
CA PHE A 163 0.70 0.67 11.06
C PHE A 163 0.24 0.10 9.72
N PHE A 164 -0.59 0.82 8.96
CA PHE A 164 -1.13 0.34 7.69
C PHE A 164 -0.09 0.27 6.56
N LYS A 165 0.88 1.19 6.53
CA LYS A 165 1.88 1.27 5.45
C LYS A 165 3.02 0.27 5.61
N ASN A 166 3.50 0.04 6.85
CA ASN A 166 4.75 -0.65 7.09
C ASN A 166 4.59 -1.99 7.81
N PHE A 167 3.80 -2.03 8.88
CA PHE A 167 3.84 -3.15 9.82
C PHE A 167 2.78 -4.22 9.55
N SER A 168 1.53 -3.80 9.31
CA SER A 168 0.37 -4.70 9.45
C SER A 168 0.25 -5.72 8.31
N ILE A 169 0.59 -5.35 7.06
CA ILE A 169 0.36 -6.20 5.90
C ILE A 169 1.15 -7.51 6.04
N PHE A 170 2.47 -7.39 6.18
CA PHE A 170 3.34 -8.56 6.31
C PHE A 170 3.22 -9.24 7.66
N GLY A 171 2.91 -8.48 8.74
CA GLY A 171 2.65 -9.04 10.06
C GLY A 171 1.45 -10.00 10.06
N ILE A 172 0.31 -9.56 9.52
CA ILE A 172 -0.89 -10.40 9.39
C ILE A 172 -0.67 -11.53 8.38
N ALA A 173 0.02 -11.25 7.25
CA ALA A 173 0.37 -12.29 6.29
C ALA A 173 1.23 -13.40 6.91
N THR A 174 2.18 -13.04 7.76
CA THR A 174 3.00 -14.02 8.49
C THR A 174 2.15 -14.87 9.44
N ILE A 175 1.24 -14.26 10.19
CA ILE A 175 0.29 -14.98 11.04
C ILE A 175 -0.58 -15.93 10.20
N ALA A 176 -1.08 -15.45 9.04
CA ALA A 176 -1.88 -16.26 8.14
C ALA A 176 -1.10 -17.47 7.57
N LEU A 177 0.24 -17.34 7.37
CA LEU A 177 1.10 -18.47 6.98
C LEU A 177 1.12 -19.59 8.02
N PHE A 178 0.93 -19.29 9.30
CA PHE A 178 0.84 -20.31 10.35
C PHE A 178 -0.55 -20.93 10.47
N LEU A 179 -1.60 -20.17 10.18
CA LEU A 179 -2.99 -20.62 10.30
C LEU A 179 -3.47 -21.45 9.09
N VAL A 180 -2.93 -21.19 7.91
CA VAL A 180 -3.28 -21.92 6.69
C VAL A 180 -2.36 -23.14 6.56
N ASN A 181 -2.92 -24.33 6.66
CA ASN A 181 -2.19 -25.61 6.51
C ASN A 181 -2.08 -26.07 5.05
N ASP A 182 -1.89 -25.16 4.13
CA ASP A 182 -1.79 -25.46 2.69
C ASP A 182 -0.34 -25.28 2.25
N ALA A 183 0.41 -26.39 2.11
CA ALA A 183 1.82 -26.38 1.71
C ALA A 183 2.03 -26.15 0.19
N THR A 184 1.20 -25.31 -0.43
CA THR A 184 1.38 -24.98 -1.84
C THR A 184 2.33 -23.81 -2.02
N VAL A 185 3.06 -23.79 -3.14
CA VAL A 185 3.98 -22.69 -3.52
C VAL A 185 3.30 -21.31 -3.58
N ARG A 186 1.97 -21.26 -3.66
CA ARG A 186 1.16 -20.03 -3.67
C ARG A 186 0.64 -19.60 -2.30
N MET A 187 1.05 -20.27 -1.23
CA MET A 187 0.59 -19.96 0.13
C MET A 187 0.92 -18.51 0.54
N GLY A 188 2.12 -18.03 0.20
CA GLY A 188 2.53 -16.65 0.46
C GLY A 188 1.59 -15.61 -0.18
N VAL A 189 1.21 -15.85 -1.44
CA VAL A 189 0.27 -14.99 -2.18
C VAL A 189 -1.10 -14.98 -1.51
N ARG A 190 -1.64 -16.16 -1.16
CA ARG A 190 -2.95 -16.27 -0.48
C ARG A 190 -2.96 -15.54 0.87
N SER A 191 -1.94 -15.76 1.68
CA SER A 191 -1.81 -15.12 3.00
C SER A 191 -1.74 -13.60 2.89
N PHE A 192 -1.03 -13.09 1.88
CA PHE A 192 -0.95 -11.66 1.59
C PHE A 192 -2.31 -11.09 1.14
N VAL A 193 -3.01 -11.74 0.21
CA VAL A 193 -4.32 -11.30 -0.28
C VAL A 193 -5.34 -11.21 0.87
N ILE A 194 -5.40 -12.23 1.74
CA ILE A 194 -6.26 -12.21 2.92
C ILE A 194 -5.93 -11.02 3.82
N SER A 195 -4.63 -10.78 4.07
CA SER A 195 -4.19 -9.67 4.91
C SER A 195 -4.59 -8.31 4.34
N VAL A 196 -4.40 -8.12 3.03
CA VAL A 196 -4.75 -6.88 2.33
C VAL A 196 -6.26 -6.62 2.40
N ILE A 197 -7.10 -7.63 2.19
CA ILE A 197 -8.56 -7.49 2.27
C ILE A 197 -8.99 -7.09 3.68
N ILE A 198 -8.51 -7.78 4.71
CA ILE A 198 -8.82 -7.46 6.11
C ILE A 198 -8.41 -6.03 6.45
N LEU A 199 -7.20 -5.64 6.06
CA LEU A 199 -6.66 -4.31 6.35
C LEU A 199 -7.32 -3.20 5.54
N ALA A 200 -7.72 -3.47 4.30
CA ALA A 200 -8.48 -2.52 3.50
C ALA A 200 -9.84 -2.20 4.16
N ILE A 201 -10.56 -3.22 4.61
CA ILE A 201 -11.82 -3.05 5.33
C ILE A 201 -11.59 -2.27 6.64
N LEU A 202 -10.59 -2.68 7.44
CA LEU A 202 -10.29 -2.02 8.71
C LEU A 202 -9.89 -0.56 8.52
N SER A 203 -9.02 -0.28 7.56
CA SER A 203 -8.58 1.09 7.26
C SER A 203 -9.73 1.98 6.81
N PHE A 204 -10.63 1.45 5.96
CA PHE A 204 -11.81 2.16 5.50
C PHE A 204 -12.79 2.48 6.64
N LEU A 205 -13.06 1.50 7.51
CA LEU A 205 -13.92 1.70 8.68
C LEU A 205 -13.35 2.74 9.65
N LEU A 206 -12.04 2.67 9.92
CA LEU A 206 -11.37 3.64 10.79
C LEU A 206 -11.34 5.05 10.17
N TRP A 207 -11.14 5.15 8.84
CA TRP A 207 -11.21 6.43 8.15
C TRP A 207 -12.61 7.03 8.19
N LYS A 208 -13.64 6.22 7.90
CA LYS A 208 -15.05 6.63 8.03
C LYS A 208 -15.39 7.10 9.46
N LYS A 209 -14.90 6.38 10.48
CA LYS A 209 -15.07 6.76 11.89
C LYS A 209 -14.36 8.09 12.20
N HIS A 210 -13.18 8.33 11.65
CA HIS A 210 -12.44 9.59 11.83
C HIS A 210 -13.19 10.80 11.27
N LEU A 211 -13.93 10.61 10.18
CA LEU A 211 -14.72 11.66 9.52
C LEU A 211 -16.14 11.82 10.10
N LYS A 212 -16.59 10.90 10.95
CA LYS A 212 -17.91 10.97 11.59
C LYS A 212 -17.95 12.17 12.53
N ASN A 213 -19.05 12.90 12.56
CA ASN A 213 -19.28 14.07 13.38
C ASN A 213 -18.37 15.29 13.07
N LYS A 214 -17.78 15.34 11.88
CA LYS A 214 -17.02 16.48 11.39
C LYS A 214 -17.79 17.09 10.23
N ASP A 215 -18.54 18.14 10.48
CA ASP A 215 -19.37 18.78 9.48
C ASP A 215 -18.95 20.23 9.28
N SER A 216 -18.99 20.68 8.05
CA SER A 216 -18.81 22.06 7.61
C SER A 216 -19.64 22.28 6.34
N ILE A 217 -19.81 23.54 5.96
CA ILE A 217 -20.51 23.89 4.72
C ILE A 217 -19.54 23.67 3.55
N LEU A 218 -20.00 23.04 2.47
CA LEU A 218 -19.21 22.84 1.27
C LEU A 218 -19.16 24.15 0.47
N HIS A 219 -17.99 24.73 0.33
CA HIS A 219 -17.77 25.97 -0.41
C HIS A 219 -17.25 25.71 -1.84
N GLU A 220 -16.50 24.62 -2.01
CA GLU A 220 -15.87 24.27 -3.29
C GLU A 220 -16.29 22.90 -3.78
N LYS A 221 -16.69 22.79 -5.05
CA LYS A 221 -16.94 21.51 -5.71
C LYS A 221 -15.73 21.14 -6.55
N PHE A 222 -15.29 19.88 -6.43
CA PHE A 222 -14.15 19.36 -7.18
C PHE A 222 -14.62 18.69 -8.47
N ASP A 223 -13.93 18.99 -9.58
CA ASP A 223 -14.12 18.29 -10.84
C ASP A 223 -13.10 17.14 -10.98
N ASN A 224 -13.55 16.02 -11.53
CA ASN A 224 -12.70 14.84 -11.74
C ASN A 224 -11.52 15.14 -12.66
N ASN A 225 -11.72 15.97 -13.70
CA ASN A 225 -10.67 16.34 -14.63
C ASN A 225 -9.55 17.12 -13.94
N ASN A 226 -9.91 18.03 -13.02
CA ASN A 226 -8.95 18.79 -12.23
C ASN A 226 -8.15 17.89 -11.29
N ILE A 227 -8.80 16.90 -10.65
CA ILE A 227 -8.13 15.92 -9.79
C ILE A 227 -7.09 15.14 -10.60
N ILE A 228 -7.47 14.61 -11.77
CA ILE A 228 -6.56 13.85 -12.64
C ILE A 228 -5.40 14.75 -13.12
N LYS A 229 -5.69 15.98 -13.55
CA LYS A 229 -4.69 16.93 -14.04
C LYS A 229 -3.66 17.29 -12.96
N GLU A 230 -4.07 17.43 -11.69
CA GLU A 230 -3.17 17.72 -10.58
C GLU A 230 -2.42 16.48 -10.09
N SER A 231 -3.02 15.28 -10.13
CA SER A 231 -2.40 14.04 -9.66
C SER A 231 -1.42 13.42 -10.67
N PHE A 232 -1.67 13.59 -11.98
CA PHE A 232 -0.87 12.96 -13.04
C PHE A 232 0.63 13.31 -13.00
N PRO A 233 1.07 14.58 -12.80
CA PRO A 233 2.50 14.88 -12.63
C PRO A 233 3.13 14.18 -11.42
N MET A 234 2.35 14.00 -10.35
CA MET A 234 2.80 13.28 -9.14
C MET A 234 2.95 11.77 -9.42
N PHE A 235 2.05 11.21 -10.24
CA PHE A 235 2.18 9.85 -10.76
C PHE A 235 3.46 9.67 -11.56
N LEU A 236 3.74 10.55 -12.52
CA LEU A 236 4.94 10.43 -13.37
C LEU A 236 6.23 10.45 -12.54
N SER A 237 6.36 11.40 -11.60
CA SER A 237 7.54 11.51 -10.77
C SER A 237 7.74 10.31 -9.83
N GLY A 238 6.66 9.78 -9.24
CA GLY A 238 6.68 8.63 -8.35
C GLY A 238 6.89 7.31 -9.08
N SER A 239 6.23 7.11 -10.23
CA SER A 239 6.28 5.86 -10.99
C SER A 239 7.66 5.56 -11.58
N LEU A 240 8.41 6.57 -12.04
CA LEU A 240 9.76 6.38 -12.56
C LEU A 240 10.71 5.77 -11.51
N PHE A 241 10.67 6.27 -10.29
CA PHE A 241 11.49 5.73 -9.20
C PHE A 241 11.10 4.28 -8.84
N LEU A 242 9.81 3.99 -8.83
CA LEU A 242 9.32 2.65 -8.51
C LEU A 242 9.62 1.64 -9.62
N LEU A 243 9.51 2.04 -10.89
CA LEU A 243 9.88 1.17 -12.01
C LEU A 243 11.35 0.76 -11.95
N LEU A 244 12.26 1.69 -11.64
CA LEU A 244 13.68 1.39 -11.46
C LEU A 244 13.92 0.39 -10.32
N SER A 245 13.09 0.39 -9.28
CA SER A 245 13.22 -0.52 -8.13
C SER A 245 12.68 -1.93 -8.39
N TRP A 246 11.88 -2.14 -9.43
CA TRP A 246 11.21 -3.40 -9.69
C TRP A 246 11.61 -4.08 -11.00
N VAL A 247 12.34 -3.37 -11.89
CA VAL A 247 12.69 -3.87 -13.22
C VAL A 247 13.56 -5.13 -13.14
N ASP A 248 14.45 -5.21 -12.19
CA ASP A 248 15.32 -6.35 -11.95
C ASP A 248 14.53 -7.61 -11.56
N ILE A 249 13.57 -7.51 -10.67
CA ILE A 249 12.68 -8.64 -10.28
C ILE A 249 11.84 -9.11 -11.47
N LEU A 250 11.32 -8.16 -12.29
CA LEU A 250 10.55 -8.50 -13.48
C LEU A 250 11.42 -9.21 -14.54
N MET A 251 12.63 -8.71 -14.77
CA MET A 251 13.56 -9.31 -15.73
C MET A 251 13.99 -10.71 -15.26
N LEU A 252 14.36 -10.85 -13.99
CA LEU A 252 14.68 -12.16 -13.43
C LEU A 252 13.49 -13.13 -13.55
N GLY A 253 12.28 -12.68 -13.20
CA GLY A 253 11.07 -13.51 -13.26
C GLY A 253 10.63 -13.89 -14.68
N TYR A 254 11.09 -13.15 -15.71
CA TYR A 254 10.82 -13.45 -17.10
C TYR A 254 11.85 -14.44 -17.70
N PHE A 255 13.13 -14.26 -17.38
CA PHE A 255 14.23 -15.01 -17.98
C PHE A 255 14.68 -16.23 -17.18
N ASN A 256 14.41 -16.28 -15.88
CA ASN A 256 14.92 -17.29 -14.95
C ASN A 256 13.78 -18.03 -14.22
N PRO A 257 14.06 -19.22 -13.65
CA PRO A 257 13.13 -19.93 -12.78
C PRO A 257 12.78 -19.10 -11.53
N GLN A 258 11.60 -19.32 -10.96
CA GLN A 258 11.14 -18.60 -9.76
C GLN A 258 11.99 -18.88 -8.52
N THR A 259 12.71 -19.99 -8.50
CA THR A 259 13.73 -20.30 -7.46
C THR A 259 14.83 -19.25 -7.42
N ASP A 260 15.32 -18.79 -8.59
CA ASP A 260 16.40 -17.80 -8.69
C ASP A 260 15.89 -16.42 -8.24
N VAL A 261 14.65 -16.07 -8.62
CA VAL A 261 13.99 -14.84 -8.09
C VAL A 261 13.87 -14.91 -6.57
N GLY A 262 13.51 -16.08 -6.03
CA GLY A 262 13.34 -16.28 -4.60
C GLY A 262 14.64 -16.23 -3.79
N VAL A 263 15.76 -16.58 -4.40
CA VAL A 263 17.09 -16.44 -3.79
C VAL A 263 17.59 -14.99 -3.86
N TYR A 264 17.23 -14.26 -4.93
CA TYR A 264 17.62 -12.86 -5.13
C TYR A 264 16.88 -11.92 -4.18
N THR A 265 15.61 -12.16 -3.85
CA THR A 265 14.74 -11.29 -3.04
C THR A 265 14.73 -11.65 -1.57
#